data_9b2e1e670d1357dfddc3acc0899fd543
#
_entry.id   9b2e1e670d1357dfddc3acc0899fd543
#
_cell.length_a   1.000
_cell.length_b   1.000
_cell.length_c   1.000
_cell.angle_alpha   90.00
_cell.angle_beta   90.00
_cell.angle_gamma   90.00
#
_symmetry.space_group_name_H-M   'P 1'
#
loop_
_entity.id
_entity.type
_entity.pdbx_description
1 polymer ?
#
loop_
_entity_poly.entity_id
_entity_poly.type
_entity_poly.pdbx_seq_one_letter_code
_entity_poly.pdbx_strand_id
1 'polypeptide(L)'
;MKNGDILKFGQNVHPALWGQESWEISAHPAGPSMVECGEVQGRSLADVAPDFPLLVKVIDAKTRLSVQVHPNEETRKLTGGDPKTEMWAMLEDGVIYAGLKPGTRPEDIESAVKSGRFEELLVRHEAKKGEAFFIPGGLVHAIGDGALIYEVQQSSDTTFRLYDWNRVGKDGKPRELHVEKSLKAIDYSLPVPVPSRDVKCPFFDFRQLSLDGEIELPASAGFTVLFAAEGSFSANGAEVPRRTSALAAPGAPIVLRGRATVFATRYR
;
A
#
# COMPACT_ATOMS: atom_id res chain seq x y z
N MET A 1 -2.18 3.81 26.85
CA MET A 1 -2.24 2.60 26.00
C MET A 1 -1.41 1.51 26.67
N LYS A 2 -1.99 0.35 26.84
CA LYS A 2 -1.35 -0.82 27.48
C LYS A 2 -0.81 -1.77 26.41
N ASN A 3 0.10 -2.68 26.81
CA ASN A 3 0.58 -3.73 25.93
C ASN A 3 -0.58 -4.61 25.45
N GLY A 4 -0.66 -4.83 24.14
CA GLY A 4 -1.71 -5.65 23.53
C GLY A 4 -3.06 -4.96 23.36
N ASP A 5 -3.19 -3.67 23.68
CA ASP A 5 -4.40 -2.89 23.35
C ASP A 5 -4.65 -2.90 21.83
N ILE A 6 -5.91 -2.99 21.45
CA ILE A 6 -6.32 -2.94 20.04
C ILE A 6 -6.92 -1.58 19.74
N LEU A 7 -6.29 -0.84 18.85
CA LEU A 7 -6.78 0.44 18.35
C LEU A 7 -7.61 0.22 17.10
N LYS A 8 -8.75 0.88 17.03
CA LYS A 8 -9.62 0.95 15.86
C LYS A 8 -9.70 2.40 15.39
N PHE A 9 -9.88 2.60 14.11
CA PHE A 9 -9.82 3.92 13.48
C PHE A 9 -11.10 4.23 12.72
N GLY A 10 -11.45 5.52 12.67
CA GLY A 10 -12.52 6.04 11.85
C GLY A 10 -12.17 6.01 10.35
N GLN A 11 -13.19 6.22 9.54
CA GLN A 11 -13.01 6.31 8.10
C GLN A 11 -12.11 7.51 7.74
N ASN A 12 -11.15 7.28 6.88
CA ASN A 12 -10.20 8.28 6.40
C ASN A 12 -10.09 8.15 4.86
N VAL A 13 -11.13 8.64 4.16
CA VAL A 13 -11.31 8.45 2.71
C VAL A 13 -10.78 9.66 1.94
N HIS A 14 -9.96 9.39 0.95
CA HIS A 14 -9.34 10.35 0.04
C HIS A 14 -9.84 10.11 -1.39
N PRO A 15 -10.84 10.90 -1.87
CA PRO A 15 -11.32 10.80 -3.25
C PRO A 15 -10.25 11.20 -4.26
N ALA A 16 -10.19 10.47 -5.39
CA ALA A 16 -9.28 10.74 -6.50
C ALA A 16 -10.01 10.70 -7.85
N LEU A 17 -9.35 11.15 -8.94
CA LEU A 17 -9.93 11.09 -10.29
C LEU A 17 -10.22 9.67 -10.76
N TRP A 18 -9.48 8.70 -10.26
CA TRP A 18 -9.53 7.29 -10.64
C TRP A 18 -10.34 6.41 -9.68
N GLY A 19 -10.86 6.96 -8.58
CA GLY A 19 -11.60 6.23 -7.55
C GLY A 19 -11.35 6.84 -6.18
N GLN A 20 -10.87 6.05 -5.22
CA GLN A 20 -10.58 6.52 -3.87
C GLN A 20 -9.52 5.67 -3.17
N GLU A 21 -8.88 6.26 -2.16
CA GLU A 21 -8.08 5.57 -1.15
C GLU A 21 -8.78 5.66 0.21
N SER A 22 -8.90 4.56 0.93
CA SER A 22 -9.17 4.58 2.38
C SER A 22 -7.82 4.40 3.09
N TRP A 23 -7.38 5.41 3.84
CA TRP A 23 -6.17 5.33 4.64
C TRP A 23 -6.50 4.67 5.96
N GLU A 24 -6.40 3.37 5.97
CA GLU A 24 -6.83 2.50 7.07
C GLU A 24 -6.03 2.76 8.35
N ILE A 25 -4.70 2.89 8.24
CA ILE A 25 -3.79 3.19 9.35
C ILE A 25 -2.73 4.15 8.86
N SER A 26 -2.75 5.37 9.40
CA SER A 26 -1.89 6.46 8.99
C SER A 26 -1.49 7.35 10.17
N ALA A 27 -0.18 7.53 10.36
CA ALA A 27 0.36 8.65 11.15
C ALA A 27 0.86 9.79 10.24
N HIS A 28 0.68 9.66 8.91
CA HIS A 28 1.14 10.66 7.95
C HIS A 28 0.41 12.00 8.13
N PRO A 29 1.12 13.15 8.12
CA PRO A 29 0.52 14.46 8.41
C PRO A 29 -0.57 14.90 7.42
N ALA A 30 -0.54 14.37 6.18
CA ALA A 30 -1.58 14.66 5.18
C ALA A 30 -2.95 14.02 5.48
N GLY A 31 -3.00 13.03 6.39
CA GLY A 31 -4.24 12.35 6.78
C GLY A 31 -4.01 11.34 7.91
N PRO A 32 -3.83 11.81 9.16
CA PRO A 32 -3.66 10.90 10.28
C PRO A 32 -4.98 10.20 10.62
N SER A 33 -4.95 8.90 10.90
CA SER A 33 -6.12 8.14 11.34
C SER A 33 -6.50 8.50 12.77
N MET A 34 -7.81 8.67 13.02
CA MET A 34 -8.35 9.03 14.34
C MET A 34 -8.77 7.78 15.08
N VAL A 35 -8.33 7.62 16.34
CA VAL A 35 -8.67 6.47 17.18
C VAL A 35 -10.12 6.58 17.66
N GLU A 36 -10.90 5.53 17.44
CA GLU A 36 -12.34 5.49 17.80
C GLU A 36 -12.65 4.86 19.14
N CYS A 37 -11.70 4.17 19.79
CA CYS A 37 -12.00 3.44 21.01
C CYS A 37 -10.79 3.38 21.98
N GLY A 38 -11.09 3.04 23.25
CA GLY A 38 -10.10 2.84 24.29
C GLY A 38 -9.62 4.12 24.97
N GLU A 39 -8.53 3.99 25.74
CA GLU A 39 -8.00 5.08 26.58
C GLU A 39 -7.51 6.30 25.77
N VAL A 40 -7.21 6.12 24.50
CA VAL A 40 -6.69 7.16 23.58
C VAL A 40 -7.72 7.57 22.52
N GLN A 41 -8.99 7.29 22.73
CA GLN A 41 -10.08 7.69 21.83
C GLN A 41 -10.05 9.19 21.56
N GLY A 42 -10.29 9.57 20.29
CA GLY A 42 -10.30 10.97 19.84
C GLY A 42 -8.94 11.57 19.57
N ARG A 43 -7.84 10.82 19.82
CA ARG A 43 -6.49 11.24 19.45
C ARG A 43 -6.15 10.71 18.05
N SER A 44 -5.26 11.40 17.35
CA SER A 44 -4.72 10.89 16.09
C SER A 44 -3.67 9.80 16.34
N LEU A 45 -3.45 8.92 15.36
CA LEU A 45 -2.34 7.98 15.42
C LEU A 45 -0.98 8.70 15.48
N ALA A 46 -0.86 9.85 14.83
CA ALA A 46 0.34 10.69 14.91
C ALA A 46 0.65 11.16 16.34
N ASP A 47 -0.39 11.39 17.19
CA ASP A 47 -0.20 11.75 18.61
C ASP A 47 0.11 10.54 19.48
N VAL A 48 -0.40 9.36 19.11
CA VAL A 48 -0.29 8.12 19.90
C VAL A 48 0.99 7.35 19.57
N ALA A 49 1.39 7.37 18.31
CA ALA A 49 2.54 6.67 17.75
C ALA A 49 3.18 7.53 16.64
N PRO A 50 3.86 8.64 16.98
CA PRO A 50 4.40 9.60 15.99
C PRO A 50 5.43 8.97 15.05
N ASP A 51 6.13 7.93 15.51
CA ASP A 51 7.15 7.21 14.73
C ASP A 51 6.59 6.00 13.99
N PHE A 52 5.26 5.87 13.86
CA PHE A 52 4.67 4.76 13.10
C PHE A 52 5.07 4.85 11.62
N PRO A 53 5.86 3.89 11.10
CA PRO A 53 6.61 4.09 9.86
C PRO A 53 5.85 3.70 8.61
N LEU A 54 4.62 3.20 8.73
CA LEU A 54 3.84 2.68 7.62
C LEU A 54 2.62 3.55 7.32
N LEU A 55 2.17 3.48 6.09
CA LEU A 55 0.85 3.93 5.66
C LEU A 55 0.14 2.73 5.03
N VAL A 56 -1.04 2.41 5.55
CA VAL A 56 -1.85 1.27 5.11
C VAL A 56 -3.13 1.77 4.47
N LYS A 57 -3.45 1.26 3.29
CA LYS A 57 -4.58 1.72 2.50
C LYS A 57 -5.41 0.57 1.93
N VAL A 58 -6.67 0.86 1.65
CA VAL A 58 -7.46 0.15 0.66
C VAL A 58 -7.67 1.08 -0.54
N ILE A 59 -7.27 0.63 -1.72
CA ILE A 59 -7.38 1.37 -2.99
C ILE A 59 -8.51 0.75 -3.79
N ASP A 60 -9.55 1.55 -4.06
CA ASP A 60 -10.66 1.19 -4.93
C ASP A 60 -10.52 1.96 -6.26
N ALA A 61 -9.89 1.32 -7.24
CA ALA A 61 -9.62 1.89 -8.54
C ALA A 61 -10.81 1.71 -9.48
N LYS A 62 -11.66 2.72 -9.62
CA LYS A 62 -12.75 2.70 -10.62
C LYS A 62 -12.23 2.80 -12.04
N THR A 63 -11.14 3.53 -12.22
CA THR A 63 -10.34 3.57 -13.45
C THR A 63 -8.87 3.43 -13.08
N ARG A 64 -8.04 3.04 -14.03
CA ARG A 64 -6.60 2.82 -13.80
C ARG A 64 -5.88 4.04 -13.23
N LEU A 65 -4.95 3.82 -12.31
CA LEU A 65 -4.08 4.85 -11.77
C LEU A 65 -3.02 5.23 -12.83
N SER A 66 -2.37 6.37 -12.62
CA SER A 66 -1.21 6.74 -13.45
C SER A 66 -0.11 5.69 -13.35
N VAL A 67 0.66 5.54 -14.42
CA VAL A 67 1.96 4.87 -14.34
C VAL A 67 2.89 5.74 -13.53
N GLN A 68 3.51 5.17 -12.51
CA GLN A 68 4.29 5.90 -11.53
C GLN A 68 5.52 5.11 -11.06
N VAL A 69 6.42 5.82 -10.44
CA VAL A 69 7.57 5.26 -9.74
C VAL A 69 7.81 6.06 -8.46
N HIS A 70 8.24 5.39 -7.42
CA HIS A 70 8.62 6.01 -6.15
C HIS A 70 10.14 5.96 -5.97
N PRO A 71 10.74 6.93 -5.30
CA PRO A 71 12.17 6.85 -4.97
C PRO A 71 12.43 5.73 -3.95
N ASN A 72 13.64 5.20 -3.98
CA ASN A 72 14.21 4.36 -2.92
C ASN A 72 15.18 5.18 -2.06
N GLU A 73 15.83 4.54 -1.07
CA GLU A 73 16.77 5.21 -0.15
C GLU A 73 17.97 5.87 -0.86
N GLU A 74 18.36 5.37 -2.03
CA GLU A 74 19.46 5.92 -2.81
C GLU A 74 19.01 7.06 -3.71
N THR A 75 17.91 6.86 -4.45
CA THR A 75 17.42 7.81 -5.45
C THR A 75 16.70 9.01 -4.83
N ARG A 76 16.27 8.95 -3.54
CA ARG A 76 15.72 10.12 -2.84
C ARG A 76 16.64 11.34 -2.90
N LYS A 77 17.95 11.14 -2.87
CA LYS A 77 18.94 12.23 -2.93
C LYS A 77 18.96 12.93 -4.29
N LEU A 78 18.57 12.22 -5.34
CA LEU A 78 18.54 12.74 -6.72
C LEU A 78 17.19 13.37 -7.07
N THR A 79 16.12 12.93 -6.44
CA THR A 79 14.74 13.27 -6.80
C THR A 79 14.09 14.25 -5.83
N GLY A 80 14.59 14.32 -4.58
CA GLY A 80 14.06 15.19 -3.53
C GLY A 80 12.74 14.70 -2.93
N GLY A 81 12.37 13.43 -3.14
CA GLY A 81 11.18 12.81 -2.55
C GLY A 81 11.53 11.80 -1.46
N ASP A 82 10.56 11.49 -0.60
CA ASP A 82 10.73 10.47 0.41
C ASP A 82 10.58 9.06 -0.18
N PRO A 83 11.38 8.09 0.27
CA PRO A 83 11.31 6.71 -0.21
C PRO A 83 9.94 6.10 0.02
N LYS A 84 9.52 5.27 -0.93
CA LYS A 84 8.25 4.58 -0.85
C LYS A 84 8.37 3.19 -1.45
N THR A 85 8.71 2.24 -0.61
CA THR A 85 8.59 0.80 -0.89
C THR A 85 7.24 0.33 -0.38
N GLU A 86 6.54 -0.45 -1.19
CA GLU A 86 5.19 -0.90 -0.91
C GLU A 86 4.96 -2.36 -1.30
N MET A 87 3.82 -2.89 -0.91
CA MET A 87 3.29 -4.15 -1.38
C MET A 87 1.79 -4.03 -1.59
N TRP A 88 1.27 -4.81 -2.52
CA TRP A 88 -0.15 -4.90 -2.80
C TRP A 88 -0.65 -6.31 -2.54
N ALA A 89 -1.78 -6.45 -1.85
CA ALA A 89 -2.53 -7.70 -1.78
C ALA A 89 -3.88 -7.49 -2.47
N MET A 90 -4.16 -8.35 -3.45
CA MET A 90 -5.41 -8.27 -4.21
C MET A 90 -6.59 -8.68 -3.33
N LEU A 91 -7.55 -7.79 -3.18
CA LEU A 91 -8.79 -8.06 -2.46
C LEU A 91 -9.88 -8.66 -3.36
N GLU A 92 -9.77 -8.47 -4.67
CA GLU A 92 -10.56 -9.08 -5.74
C GLU A 92 -9.64 -9.36 -6.94
N ASP A 93 -10.08 -10.21 -7.89
CA ASP A 93 -9.37 -10.38 -9.16
C ASP A 93 -9.26 -9.03 -9.89
N GLY A 94 -8.13 -8.76 -10.52
CA GLY A 94 -7.92 -7.49 -11.20
C GLY A 94 -6.65 -7.46 -12.04
N VAL A 95 -6.40 -6.31 -12.64
CA VAL A 95 -5.19 -6.07 -13.43
C VAL A 95 -4.30 -5.11 -12.69
N ILE A 96 -3.01 -5.42 -12.65
CA ILE A 96 -1.95 -4.49 -12.25
C ILE A 96 -0.86 -4.46 -13.31
N TYR A 97 -0.09 -3.39 -13.31
CA TYR A 97 1.13 -3.27 -14.10
C TYR A 97 2.29 -3.13 -13.12
N ALA A 98 3.25 -4.03 -13.18
CA ALA A 98 4.40 -4.01 -12.28
C ALA A 98 5.67 -4.46 -13.01
N GLY A 99 6.60 -3.51 -13.17
CA GLY A 99 7.84 -3.67 -13.90
C GLY A 99 7.77 -3.24 -15.36
N LEU A 100 8.94 -2.96 -15.89
CA LEU A 100 9.17 -2.71 -17.33
C LEU A 100 9.52 -4.02 -18.03
N LYS A 101 9.19 -4.13 -19.31
CA LYS A 101 9.65 -5.26 -20.15
C LYS A 101 11.17 -5.31 -20.20
N PRO A 102 11.78 -6.50 -20.20
CA PRO A 102 13.23 -6.63 -20.24
C PRO A 102 13.84 -5.90 -21.44
N GLY A 103 14.95 -5.20 -21.20
CA GLY A 103 15.66 -4.44 -22.21
C GLY A 103 15.11 -3.03 -22.46
N THR A 104 14.09 -2.59 -21.74
CA THR A 104 13.61 -1.19 -21.81
C THR A 104 14.69 -0.23 -21.31
N ARG A 105 14.96 0.81 -22.08
CA ARG A 105 15.98 1.83 -21.80
C ARG A 105 15.32 3.19 -21.53
N PRO A 106 16.05 4.16 -20.93
CA PRO A 106 15.52 5.51 -20.69
C PRO A 106 14.95 6.18 -21.95
N GLU A 107 15.60 6.02 -23.11
CA GLU A 107 15.14 6.60 -24.39
C GLU A 107 13.82 6.02 -24.88
N ASP A 108 13.58 4.73 -24.60
CA ASP A 108 12.34 4.05 -24.93
C ASP A 108 11.18 4.62 -24.10
N ILE A 109 11.43 4.92 -22.82
CA ILE A 109 10.48 5.57 -21.88
C ILE A 109 10.09 6.95 -22.40
N GLU A 110 11.07 7.82 -22.70
CA GLU A 110 10.80 9.15 -23.20
C GLU A 110 9.99 9.12 -24.51
N SER A 111 10.34 8.23 -25.42
CA SER A 111 9.62 8.02 -26.68
C SER A 111 8.18 7.56 -26.46
N ALA A 112 7.98 6.60 -25.53
CA ALA A 112 6.68 6.05 -25.21
C ALA A 112 5.74 7.08 -24.54
N VAL A 113 6.29 7.93 -23.65
CA VAL A 113 5.54 9.04 -23.05
C VAL A 113 5.09 10.01 -24.15
N LYS A 114 6.00 10.44 -25.03
CA LYS A 114 5.71 11.39 -26.13
C LYS A 114 4.69 10.85 -27.14
N SER A 115 4.76 9.55 -27.43
CA SER A 115 3.85 8.89 -28.39
C SER A 115 2.53 8.41 -27.79
N GLY A 116 2.39 8.47 -26.46
CA GLY A 116 1.20 7.96 -25.77
C GLY A 116 1.07 6.43 -25.75
N ARG A 117 2.16 5.69 -25.99
CA ARG A 117 2.19 4.22 -26.07
C ARG A 117 2.93 3.55 -24.89
N PHE A 118 2.90 4.20 -23.72
CA PHE A 118 3.67 3.73 -22.57
C PHE A 118 3.27 2.32 -22.11
N GLU A 119 2.00 1.94 -22.28
CA GLU A 119 1.50 0.60 -21.90
C GLU A 119 2.28 -0.54 -22.60
N GLU A 120 2.83 -0.28 -23.79
CA GLU A 120 3.61 -1.27 -24.54
C GLU A 120 4.93 -1.67 -23.82
N LEU A 121 5.42 -0.82 -22.91
CA LEU A 121 6.63 -1.07 -22.12
C LEU A 121 6.37 -1.80 -20.81
N LEU A 122 5.11 -1.84 -20.34
CA LEU A 122 4.75 -2.38 -19.04
C LEU A 122 4.58 -3.90 -19.06
N VAL A 123 4.91 -4.53 -17.94
CA VAL A 123 4.50 -5.91 -17.67
C VAL A 123 3.13 -5.89 -17.01
N ARG A 124 2.16 -6.49 -17.69
CA ARG A 124 0.78 -6.61 -17.24
C ARG A 124 0.57 -7.94 -16.52
N HIS A 125 -0.05 -7.89 -15.33
CA HIS A 125 -0.41 -9.06 -14.54
C HIS A 125 -1.94 -9.16 -14.41
N GLU A 126 -2.48 -10.34 -14.67
CA GLU A 126 -3.84 -10.72 -14.32
C GLU A 126 -3.83 -11.30 -12.91
N ALA A 127 -3.84 -10.41 -11.93
CA ALA A 127 -3.67 -10.75 -10.54
C ALA A 127 -4.95 -11.34 -9.95
N LYS A 128 -4.80 -12.41 -9.17
CA LYS A 128 -5.91 -13.10 -8.52
C LYS A 128 -6.08 -12.65 -7.08
N LYS A 129 -7.30 -12.68 -6.60
CA LYS A 129 -7.63 -12.44 -5.20
C LYS A 129 -6.72 -13.26 -4.28
N GLY A 130 -6.15 -12.62 -3.28
CA GLY A 130 -5.21 -13.21 -2.35
C GLY A 130 -3.76 -13.27 -2.83
N GLU A 131 -3.46 -12.92 -4.08
CA GLU A 131 -2.07 -12.74 -4.52
C GLU A 131 -1.51 -11.43 -3.98
N ALA A 132 -0.27 -11.47 -3.53
CA ALA A 132 0.48 -10.30 -3.08
C ALA A 132 1.68 -10.05 -4.00
N PHE A 133 1.95 -8.76 -4.25
CA PHE A 133 3.04 -8.30 -5.09
C PHE A 133 3.93 -7.33 -4.31
N PHE A 134 5.23 -7.55 -4.35
CA PHE A 134 6.21 -6.63 -3.77
C PHE A 134 6.57 -5.57 -4.80
N ILE A 135 6.44 -4.30 -4.41
CA ILE A 135 6.66 -3.12 -5.25
C ILE A 135 7.73 -2.25 -4.57
N PRO A 136 9.01 -2.55 -4.75
CA PRO A 136 10.08 -1.75 -4.16
C PRO A 136 10.15 -0.35 -4.78
N GLY A 137 10.67 0.62 -4.03
CA GLY A 137 11.04 1.91 -4.60
C GLY A 137 11.99 1.72 -5.78
N GLY A 138 11.75 2.44 -6.87
CA GLY A 138 12.45 2.27 -8.16
C GLY A 138 11.70 1.42 -9.18
N LEU A 139 10.69 0.65 -8.78
CA LEU A 139 9.89 -0.15 -9.71
C LEU A 139 8.79 0.70 -10.37
N VAL A 140 8.71 0.69 -11.69
CA VAL A 140 7.60 1.31 -12.44
C VAL A 140 6.36 0.44 -12.31
N HIS A 141 5.21 1.05 -11.94
CA HIS A 141 3.98 0.33 -11.67
C HIS A 141 2.73 1.16 -11.94
N ALA A 142 1.58 0.51 -12.05
CA ALA A 142 0.25 1.11 -12.08
C ALA A 142 -0.81 0.11 -11.64
N ILE A 143 -1.93 0.60 -11.13
CA ILE A 143 -3.11 -0.20 -10.79
C ILE A 143 -4.11 -0.07 -11.96
N GLY A 144 -4.65 -1.19 -12.41
CA GLY A 144 -5.59 -1.26 -13.52
C GLY A 144 -7.04 -0.89 -13.14
N ASP A 145 -7.88 -0.80 -14.16
CA ASP A 145 -9.31 -0.48 -13.99
C ASP A 145 -10.03 -1.55 -13.15
N GLY A 146 -10.84 -1.12 -12.20
CA GLY A 146 -11.67 -1.98 -11.35
C GLY A 146 -10.91 -2.76 -10.27
N ALA A 147 -9.62 -2.56 -10.11
CA ALA A 147 -8.84 -3.27 -9.10
C ALA A 147 -9.17 -2.77 -7.68
N LEU A 148 -9.28 -3.72 -6.74
CA LEU A 148 -9.43 -3.47 -5.32
C LEU A 148 -8.24 -4.07 -4.57
N ILE A 149 -7.44 -3.22 -3.94
CA ILE A 149 -6.12 -3.57 -3.41
C ILE A 149 -6.00 -3.13 -1.95
N TYR A 150 -5.41 -3.99 -1.13
CA TYR A 150 -4.85 -3.62 0.16
C TYR A 150 -3.37 -3.31 -0.02
N GLU A 151 -2.96 -2.10 0.33
CA GLU A 151 -1.59 -1.61 0.20
C GLU A 151 -0.95 -1.38 1.57
N VAL A 152 0.27 -1.85 1.73
CA VAL A 152 1.17 -1.48 2.84
C VAL A 152 2.40 -0.82 2.26
N GLN A 153 2.72 0.38 2.73
CA GLN A 153 3.84 1.17 2.22
C GLN A 153 4.61 1.87 3.36
N GLN A 154 5.84 2.31 3.08
CA GLN A 154 6.50 3.31 3.91
C GLN A 154 5.62 4.57 3.99
N SER A 155 5.67 5.28 5.13
CA SER A 155 4.84 6.49 5.37
C SER A 155 5.33 7.67 4.51
N SER A 156 4.96 7.63 3.23
CA SER A 156 5.31 8.63 2.22
C SER A 156 4.16 8.81 1.23
N ASP A 157 3.91 10.03 0.79
CA ASP A 157 2.97 10.38 -0.28
C ASP A 157 3.67 10.75 -1.59
N THR A 158 4.98 10.58 -1.66
CA THR A 158 5.79 10.90 -2.84
C THR A 158 5.42 10.00 -4.02
N THR A 159 4.97 10.61 -5.11
CA THR A 159 4.62 9.91 -6.36
C THR A 159 5.18 10.68 -7.56
N PHE A 160 6.06 10.03 -8.33
CA PHE A 160 6.50 10.57 -9.62
C PHE A 160 5.66 9.94 -10.71
N ARG A 161 4.73 10.75 -11.26
CA ARG A 161 3.84 10.35 -12.35
C ARG A 161 4.62 10.36 -13.65
N LEU A 162 4.77 9.19 -14.24
CA LEU A 162 5.53 8.98 -15.47
C LEU A 162 4.63 9.07 -16.70
N TYR A 163 3.41 8.52 -16.62
CA TYR A 163 2.42 8.55 -17.68
C TYR A 163 1.00 8.49 -17.10
N ASP A 164 0.05 9.19 -17.72
CA ASP A 164 -1.32 9.28 -17.19
C ASP A 164 -2.39 8.90 -18.23
N TRP A 165 -2.08 7.99 -19.13
CA TRP A 165 -3.02 7.44 -20.13
C TRP A 165 -3.68 8.50 -21.02
N ASN A 166 -3.01 9.62 -21.22
CA ASN A 166 -3.52 10.81 -21.92
C ASN A 166 -4.83 11.37 -21.33
N ARG A 167 -5.08 11.13 -20.02
CA ARG A 167 -6.26 11.67 -19.33
C ARG A 167 -6.16 13.18 -19.15
N VAL A 168 -7.33 13.81 -19.16
CA VAL A 168 -7.52 15.21 -18.76
C VAL A 168 -8.31 15.27 -17.46
N GLY A 169 -7.97 16.21 -16.61
CA GLY A 169 -8.69 16.50 -15.37
C GLY A 169 -10.06 17.15 -15.64
N LYS A 170 -10.80 17.42 -14.58
CA LYS A 170 -12.10 18.13 -14.66
C LYS A 170 -11.97 19.55 -15.22
N ASP A 171 -10.79 20.13 -15.12
CA ASP A 171 -10.43 21.44 -15.71
C ASP A 171 -10.03 21.38 -17.18
N GLY A 172 -10.14 20.22 -17.82
CA GLY A 172 -9.76 19.98 -19.21
C GLY A 172 -8.25 19.92 -19.47
N LYS A 173 -7.42 19.92 -18.42
CA LYS A 173 -5.96 19.88 -18.54
C LYS A 173 -5.40 18.50 -18.13
N PRO A 174 -4.32 18.06 -18.77
CA PRO A 174 -3.61 16.86 -18.31
C PRO A 174 -2.96 17.13 -16.96
N ARG A 175 -2.85 16.08 -16.12
CA ARG A 175 -2.06 16.17 -14.87
C ARG A 175 -0.58 16.28 -15.20
N GLU A 176 0.15 16.99 -14.34
CA GLU A 176 1.60 17.12 -14.48
C GLU A 176 2.30 15.75 -14.48
N LEU A 177 3.24 15.57 -15.40
CA LEU A 177 4.13 14.41 -15.44
C LEU A 177 5.50 14.80 -14.87
N HIS A 178 6.11 13.86 -14.15
CA HIS A 178 7.41 14.04 -13.50
C HIS A 178 8.49 13.20 -14.20
N VAL A 179 8.57 13.27 -15.54
CA VAL A 179 9.39 12.36 -16.36
C VAL A 179 10.85 12.35 -15.93
N GLU A 180 11.47 13.53 -15.76
CA GLU A 180 12.88 13.64 -15.35
C GLU A 180 13.14 13.00 -13.99
N LYS A 181 12.28 13.27 -12.99
CA LYS A 181 12.39 12.67 -11.65
C LYS A 181 12.14 11.17 -11.70
N SER A 182 11.19 10.73 -12.52
CA SER A 182 10.90 9.31 -12.72
C SER A 182 12.09 8.56 -13.28
N LEU A 183 12.74 9.09 -14.32
CA LEU A 183 13.93 8.47 -14.93
C LEU A 183 15.08 8.33 -13.93
N LYS A 184 15.22 9.30 -13.00
CA LYS A 184 16.23 9.24 -11.92
C LYS A 184 15.82 8.27 -10.80
N ALA A 185 14.53 8.03 -10.61
CA ALA A 185 14.01 7.13 -9.58
C ALA A 185 13.98 5.67 -10.02
N ILE A 186 13.86 5.39 -11.32
CA ILE A 186 13.77 4.02 -11.85
C ILE A 186 15.05 3.24 -11.58
N ASP A 187 14.89 2.06 -11.01
CA ASP A 187 15.93 1.05 -10.94
C ASP A 187 15.68 -0.03 -12.00
N TYR A 188 16.44 0.04 -13.09
CA TYR A 188 16.33 -0.87 -14.24
C TYR A 188 16.82 -2.28 -13.94
N SER A 189 17.45 -2.51 -12.78
CA SER A 189 17.95 -3.83 -12.36
C SER A 189 16.90 -4.67 -11.65
N LEU A 190 15.80 -4.05 -11.23
CA LEU A 190 14.74 -4.74 -10.48
C LEU A 190 14.07 -5.82 -11.35
N PRO A 191 13.88 -7.02 -10.80
CA PRO A 191 13.14 -8.07 -11.48
C PRO A 191 11.66 -7.72 -11.60
N VAL A 192 10.99 -8.28 -12.59
CA VAL A 192 9.53 -8.26 -12.67
C VAL A 192 8.96 -8.97 -11.45
N PRO A 193 8.06 -8.35 -10.68
CA PRO A 193 7.44 -9.00 -9.53
C PRO A 193 6.67 -10.24 -9.90
N VAL A 194 6.76 -11.26 -9.07
CA VAL A 194 5.95 -12.47 -9.16
C VAL A 194 4.96 -12.51 -8.00
N PRO A 195 3.75 -13.06 -8.21
CA PRO A 195 2.78 -13.18 -7.14
C PRO A 195 3.31 -14.07 -6.02
N SER A 196 3.00 -13.69 -4.81
CA SER A 196 3.32 -14.44 -3.59
C SER A 196 2.12 -14.40 -2.64
N ARG A 197 2.23 -15.11 -1.53
CA ARG A 197 1.24 -15.03 -0.46
C ARG A 197 1.68 -14.06 0.64
N ASP A 198 2.95 -14.07 0.94
CA ASP A 198 3.57 -13.27 1.99
C ASP A 198 4.66 -12.38 1.37
N VAL A 199 4.89 -11.21 1.97
CA VAL A 199 5.94 -10.27 1.55
C VAL A 199 6.79 -9.90 2.74
N LYS A 200 8.10 -10.09 2.60
CA LYS A 200 9.09 -9.74 3.61
C LYS A 200 10.16 -8.85 3.01
N CYS A 201 10.33 -7.66 3.56
CA CYS A 201 11.33 -6.68 3.11
C CYS A 201 12.03 -6.01 4.33
N PRO A 202 12.98 -5.11 4.13
CA PRO A 202 13.65 -4.40 5.23
C PRO A 202 12.71 -3.57 6.10
N PHE A 203 11.54 -3.14 5.59
CA PHE A 203 10.65 -2.20 6.27
C PHE A 203 9.49 -2.89 6.97
N PHE A 204 8.99 -4.03 6.43
CA PHE A 204 7.86 -4.75 6.99
C PHE A 204 7.87 -6.25 6.64
N ASP A 205 7.08 -7.01 7.40
CA ASP A 205 6.80 -8.43 7.21
C ASP A 205 5.28 -8.58 7.14
N PHE A 206 4.74 -8.80 5.93
CA PHE A 206 3.32 -9.01 5.65
C PHE A 206 3.03 -10.50 5.51
N ARG A 207 1.97 -10.98 6.16
CA ARG A 207 1.52 -12.37 6.11
C ARG A 207 0.03 -12.47 5.95
N GLN A 208 -0.41 -13.48 5.21
CA GLN A 208 -1.80 -13.87 5.10
C GLN A 208 -2.06 -15.12 5.96
N LEU A 209 -2.98 -14.98 6.91
CA LEU A 209 -3.36 -16.01 7.86
C LEU A 209 -4.76 -16.51 7.54
N SER A 210 -4.94 -17.84 7.51
CA SER A 210 -6.26 -18.47 7.49
C SER A 210 -6.67 -18.74 8.94
N LEU A 211 -7.64 -18.00 9.43
CA LEU A 211 -8.18 -18.17 10.79
C LEU A 211 -9.46 -18.99 10.73
N ASP A 212 -9.48 -20.13 11.43
CA ASP A 212 -10.66 -20.93 11.70
C ASP A 212 -10.59 -21.41 13.16
N GLY A 213 -11.25 -20.71 14.06
CA GLY A 213 -11.16 -20.90 15.50
C GLY A 213 -10.26 -19.86 16.18
N GLU A 214 -9.10 -20.27 16.67
CA GLU A 214 -8.19 -19.40 17.44
C GLU A 214 -6.74 -19.54 16.95
N ILE A 215 -6.04 -18.41 16.85
CA ILE A 215 -4.59 -18.31 16.60
C ILE A 215 -3.99 -17.30 17.56
N GLU A 216 -2.88 -17.63 18.21
CA GLU A 216 -2.08 -16.68 18.97
C GLU A 216 -0.88 -16.21 18.13
N LEU A 217 -0.78 -14.90 17.93
CA LEU A 217 0.42 -14.27 17.38
C LEU A 217 1.36 -13.89 18.52
N PRO A 218 2.67 -14.22 18.42
CA PRO A 218 3.62 -13.89 19.47
C PRO A 218 3.74 -12.37 19.65
N ALA A 219 4.14 -11.93 20.83
CA ALA A 219 4.42 -10.53 21.12
C ALA A 219 5.40 -9.93 20.11
N SER A 220 5.22 -8.66 19.77
CA SER A 220 6.08 -7.88 18.89
C SER A 220 6.65 -6.68 19.66
N ALA A 221 7.87 -6.26 19.31
CA ALA A 221 8.46 -5.02 19.83
C ALA A 221 7.78 -3.77 19.23
N GLY A 222 7.25 -3.87 18.00
CA GLY A 222 6.48 -2.82 17.34
C GLY A 222 5.01 -3.18 17.25
N PHE A 223 4.21 -2.25 16.74
CA PHE A 223 2.80 -2.48 16.45
C PHE A 223 2.61 -3.59 15.41
N THR A 224 1.46 -4.26 15.50
CA THR A 224 1.01 -5.22 14.48
C THR A 224 -0.27 -4.68 13.84
N VAL A 225 -0.21 -4.45 12.54
CA VAL A 225 -1.40 -4.12 11.73
C VAL A 225 -2.15 -5.41 11.45
N LEU A 226 -3.46 -5.40 11.65
CA LEU A 226 -4.38 -6.48 11.36
C LEU A 226 -5.48 -5.98 10.43
N PHE A 227 -5.81 -6.74 9.39
CA PHE A 227 -6.89 -6.42 8.45
C PHE A 227 -7.73 -7.66 8.16
N ALA A 228 -9.05 -7.54 8.25
CA ALA A 228 -9.98 -8.61 7.90
C ALA A 228 -10.24 -8.62 6.39
N ALA A 229 -9.40 -9.31 5.62
CA ALA A 229 -9.57 -9.37 4.17
C ALA A 229 -10.87 -10.07 3.78
N GLU A 230 -11.20 -11.19 4.44
CA GLU A 230 -12.46 -11.91 4.34
C GLU A 230 -12.95 -12.37 5.72
N GLY A 231 -14.27 -12.45 5.88
CA GLY A 231 -14.86 -12.81 7.17
C GLY A 231 -14.67 -11.70 8.21
N SER A 232 -14.78 -12.05 9.47
CA SER A 232 -14.53 -11.17 10.62
C SER A 232 -13.84 -11.94 11.73
N PHE A 233 -13.15 -11.24 12.60
CA PHE A 233 -12.47 -11.83 13.75
C PHE A 233 -12.45 -10.87 14.94
N SER A 234 -12.13 -11.38 16.11
CA SER A 234 -11.74 -10.53 17.25
C SER A 234 -10.22 -10.66 17.50
N ALA A 235 -9.60 -9.54 17.87
CA ALA A 235 -8.22 -9.47 18.34
C ALA A 235 -8.24 -9.01 19.81
N ASN A 236 -7.73 -9.83 20.72
CA ASN A 236 -7.79 -9.60 22.17
C ASN A 236 -9.19 -9.15 22.66
N GLY A 237 -10.25 -9.71 22.07
CA GLY A 237 -11.66 -9.38 22.37
C GLY A 237 -12.23 -8.18 21.64
N ALA A 238 -11.43 -7.40 20.90
CA ALA A 238 -11.94 -6.32 20.06
C ALA A 238 -12.34 -6.83 18.68
N GLU A 239 -13.58 -6.58 18.27
CA GLU A 239 -14.12 -7.01 16.97
C GLU A 239 -13.47 -6.24 15.80
N VAL A 240 -13.05 -6.98 14.77
CA VAL A 240 -12.50 -6.47 13.50
C VAL A 240 -13.42 -6.97 12.38
N PRO A 241 -14.36 -6.16 11.91
CA PRO A 241 -15.26 -6.51 10.82
C PRO A 241 -14.53 -6.69 9.50
N ARG A 242 -15.18 -7.40 8.56
CA ARG A 242 -14.67 -7.54 7.19
C ARG A 242 -14.32 -6.19 6.56
N ARG A 243 -13.17 -6.13 5.90
CA ARG A 243 -12.65 -4.94 5.20
C ARG A 243 -12.35 -3.76 6.13
N THR A 244 -12.00 -4.05 7.37
CA THR A 244 -11.52 -3.03 8.32
C THR A 244 -10.19 -3.43 8.91
N SER A 245 -9.46 -2.42 9.37
CA SER A 245 -8.16 -2.57 10.02
C SER A 245 -8.24 -2.36 11.53
N ALA A 246 -7.30 -2.96 12.23
CA ALA A 246 -6.98 -2.68 13.63
C ALA A 246 -5.46 -2.64 13.83
N LEU A 247 -5.01 -1.91 14.84
CA LEU A 247 -3.61 -1.80 15.20
C LEU A 247 -3.41 -2.34 16.62
N ALA A 248 -2.69 -3.44 16.75
CA ALA A 248 -2.36 -4.01 18.04
C ALA A 248 -1.09 -3.36 18.60
N ALA A 249 -1.16 -2.87 19.84
CA ALA A 249 -0.05 -2.30 20.57
C ALA A 249 1.04 -3.34 20.87
N PRO A 250 2.34 -2.94 20.92
CA PRO A 250 3.45 -3.85 21.15
C PRO A 250 3.43 -4.46 22.55
N GLY A 251 4.29 -5.45 22.77
CA GLY A 251 4.68 -5.96 24.10
C GLY A 251 3.81 -7.09 24.68
N ALA A 252 2.74 -7.51 23.99
CA ALA A 252 1.92 -8.66 24.39
C ALA A 252 1.57 -9.56 23.19
N PRO A 253 1.28 -10.85 23.39
CA PRO A 253 0.68 -11.70 22.38
C PRO A 253 -0.70 -11.18 21.94
N ILE A 254 -1.10 -11.52 20.71
CA ILE A 254 -2.39 -11.16 20.16
C ILE A 254 -3.18 -12.44 19.89
N VAL A 255 -4.28 -12.62 20.58
CA VAL A 255 -5.19 -13.76 20.37
C VAL A 255 -6.25 -13.35 19.36
N LEU A 256 -6.25 -14.02 18.22
CA LEU A 256 -7.25 -13.86 17.16
C LEU A 256 -8.28 -14.97 17.28
N ARG A 257 -9.59 -14.65 17.21
CA ARG A 257 -10.66 -15.62 17.22
C ARG A 257 -11.70 -15.31 16.15
N GLY A 258 -12.15 -16.35 15.44
CA GLY A 258 -13.19 -16.21 14.40
C GLY A 258 -12.95 -17.10 13.20
N ARG A 259 -13.58 -16.71 12.08
CA ARG A 259 -13.36 -17.33 10.77
C ARG A 259 -13.11 -16.23 9.74
N ALA A 260 -11.85 -16.11 9.31
CA ALA A 260 -11.41 -14.98 8.48
C ALA A 260 -10.14 -15.32 7.67
N THR A 261 -9.93 -14.59 6.59
CA THR A 261 -8.58 -14.36 6.05
C THR A 261 -8.07 -13.06 6.67
N VAL A 262 -7.01 -13.17 7.47
CA VAL A 262 -6.41 -12.03 8.16
C VAL A 262 -5.10 -11.65 7.51
N PHE A 263 -4.93 -10.39 7.16
CA PHE A 263 -3.62 -9.83 6.81
C PHE A 263 -2.98 -9.26 8.06
N ALA A 264 -1.78 -9.74 8.38
CA ALA A 264 -1.01 -9.30 9.52
C ALA A 264 0.31 -8.68 9.04
N THR A 265 0.57 -7.44 9.41
CA THR A 265 1.81 -6.74 9.03
C THR A 265 2.55 -6.25 10.27
N ARG A 266 3.84 -6.52 10.34
CA ARG A 266 4.76 -5.99 11.34
C ARG A 266 5.85 -5.18 10.66
N TYR A 267 6.17 -4.00 11.19
CA TYR A 267 7.35 -3.27 10.73
C TYR A 267 8.61 -3.70 11.48
N ARG A 268 9.76 -3.35 10.94
CA ARG A 268 11.09 -3.73 11.46
C ARG A 268 11.85 -2.51 11.94
#